data_4a49477d408de8ab8340ecfc316dafc2
#
_entry.id   4a49477d408de8ab8340ecfc316dafc2
#
_cell.length_a   1.000
_cell.length_b   1.000
_cell.length_c   1.000
_cell.angle_alpha   90.00
_cell.angle_beta   90.00
_cell.angle_gamma   90.00
#
_symmetry.space_group_name_H-M   'P 1'
#
loop_
_entity.id
_entity.type
_entity.pdbx_description
1 polymer ?
#
loop_
_entity_poly.entity_id
_entity_poly.type
_entity_poly.pdbx_seq_one_letter_code
_entity_poly.pdbx_strand_id
1 'polypeptide(L)'
;MRPRSFVFVVCSPHPRAGVTTTATLLTEYFAWRGLPAEGFDTDPYESAFANRFPNQVEVTDISTIQGQISLFDKLLVFDDKPRIVDVWNRSFQKFFTILQETGFAEEARRLSIEIVLIYCADELPASLVTAKQISMLWPDMTMIVAANEGAAEFRANVAQFLAAFPTRLNLHIRELDQQVSRSINKDSFSYAEFLKNPPFDMSIIVRSALRKWLVHVFTQFQRLEQQQVINSTEYL
;
A
#
# COMPACT_ATOMS: atom_id res chain seq x y z
N MET A 1 -16.38 2.84 20.63
CA MET A 1 -15.26 2.36 19.78
C MET A 1 -14.09 3.29 20.02
N ARG A 2 -12.92 2.80 20.40
CA ARG A 2 -11.72 3.67 20.42
C ARG A 2 -11.33 3.92 18.97
N PRO A 3 -11.06 5.16 18.55
CA PRO A 3 -10.51 5.43 17.25
C PRO A 3 -9.19 4.65 17.10
N ARG A 4 -8.88 4.18 15.91
CA ARG A 4 -7.60 3.52 15.59
C ARG A 4 -6.96 4.23 14.43
N SER A 5 -5.69 4.47 14.56
CA SER A 5 -4.87 4.94 13.44
C SER A 5 -4.33 3.72 12.69
N PHE A 6 -4.27 3.81 11.37
CA PHE A 6 -3.76 2.75 10.52
C PHE A 6 -2.48 3.21 9.80
N VAL A 7 -1.49 2.35 9.81
CA VAL A 7 -0.26 2.49 9.03
C VAL A 7 -0.20 1.35 8.03
N PHE A 8 -0.33 1.67 6.76
CA PHE A 8 -0.19 0.73 5.65
C PHE A 8 1.23 0.77 5.13
N VAL A 9 1.96 -0.31 5.26
CA VAL A 9 3.32 -0.46 4.75
C VAL A 9 3.26 -1.28 3.47
N VAL A 10 3.42 -0.63 2.32
CA VAL A 10 3.44 -1.30 1.02
C VAL A 10 4.88 -1.59 0.64
N CYS A 11 5.22 -2.84 0.41
CA CYS A 11 6.61 -3.24 0.22
C CYS A 11 6.81 -4.45 -0.68
N SER A 12 8.01 -4.57 -1.23
CA SER A 12 8.59 -5.77 -1.84
C SER A 12 10.11 -5.66 -1.79
N PRO A 13 10.86 -6.76 -1.61
CA PRO A 13 12.33 -6.72 -1.68
C PRO A 13 12.86 -6.51 -3.09
N HIS A 14 12.01 -6.65 -4.12
CA HIS A 14 12.41 -6.56 -5.51
C HIS A 14 11.75 -5.37 -6.22
N PRO A 15 12.43 -4.77 -7.21
CA PRO A 15 11.86 -3.68 -8.01
C PRO A 15 10.69 -4.19 -8.87
N ARG A 16 9.86 -3.28 -9.34
CA ARG A 16 8.77 -3.54 -10.30
C ARG A 16 7.68 -4.52 -9.84
N ALA A 17 7.59 -4.83 -8.55
CA ALA A 17 6.53 -5.62 -7.96
C ALA A 17 5.19 -4.86 -7.83
N GLY A 18 5.16 -3.59 -8.20
CA GLY A 18 3.96 -2.75 -8.16
C GLY A 18 3.70 -2.08 -6.80
N VAL A 19 4.74 -1.87 -5.99
CA VAL A 19 4.66 -1.22 -4.66
C VAL A 19 4.06 0.18 -4.81
N THR A 20 4.67 1.07 -5.59
CA THR A 20 4.20 2.43 -5.84
C THR A 20 2.79 2.47 -6.45
N THR A 21 2.47 1.55 -7.35
CA THR A 21 1.11 1.43 -7.92
C THR A 21 0.09 1.11 -6.84
N THR A 22 0.40 0.18 -5.94
CA THR A 22 -0.48 -0.22 -4.84
C THR A 22 -0.65 0.92 -3.83
N ALA A 23 0.44 1.60 -3.45
CA ALA A 23 0.41 2.78 -2.57
C ALA A 23 -0.44 3.91 -3.19
N THR A 24 -0.25 4.19 -4.49
CA THR A 24 -1.05 5.16 -5.25
C THR A 24 -2.55 4.83 -5.22
N LEU A 25 -2.91 3.59 -5.53
CA LEU A 25 -4.32 3.16 -5.56
C LEU A 25 -4.96 3.24 -4.17
N LEU A 26 -4.22 2.90 -3.13
CA LEU A 26 -4.70 2.99 -1.75
C LEU A 26 -4.90 4.45 -1.32
N THR A 27 -3.99 5.35 -1.69
CA THR A 27 -4.12 6.80 -1.45
C THR A 27 -5.37 7.36 -2.14
N GLU A 28 -5.57 7.02 -3.40
CA GLU A 28 -6.75 7.42 -4.18
C GLU A 28 -8.06 6.82 -3.61
N TYR A 29 -8.01 5.60 -3.08
CA TYR A 29 -9.14 5.00 -2.39
C TYR A 29 -9.55 5.83 -1.17
N PHE A 30 -8.61 6.20 -0.30
CA PHE A 30 -8.90 7.03 0.86
C PHE A 30 -9.39 8.43 0.47
N ALA A 31 -8.83 9.04 -0.57
CA ALA A 31 -9.31 10.30 -1.12
C ALA A 31 -10.75 10.20 -1.66
N TRP A 32 -11.10 9.09 -2.31
CA TRP A 32 -12.46 8.79 -2.74
C TRP A 32 -13.42 8.65 -1.57
N ARG A 33 -12.97 8.04 -0.46
CA ARG A 33 -13.71 7.92 0.81
C ARG A 33 -13.88 9.25 1.54
N GLY A 34 -13.19 10.31 1.13
CA GLY A 34 -13.16 11.61 1.85
C GLY A 34 -12.25 11.58 3.10
N LEU A 35 -11.33 10.64 3.18
CA LEU A 35 -10.36 10.45 4.27
C LEU A 35 -8.93 10.57 3.70
N PRO A 36 -8.42 11.78 3.43
CA PRO A 36 -7.11 11.94 2.81
C PRO A 36 -6.02 11.31 3.68
N ALA A 37 -5.28 10.39 3.09
CA ALA A 37 -4.16 9.73 3.74
C ALA A 37 -2.92 10.61 3.74
N GLU A 38 -2.03 10.42 4.70
CA GLU A 38 -0.67 10.95 4.69
C GLU A 38 0.28 9.89 4.11
N GLY A 39 1.09 10.27 3.11
CA GLY A 39 1.98 9.33 2.43
C GLY A 39 3.45 9.58 2.74
N PHE A 40 4.26 8.52 2.66
CA PHE A 40 5.71 8.56 2.81
C PHE A 40 6.35 7.73 1.70
N ASP A 41 7.24 8.36 0.95
CA ASP A 41 8.02 7.72 -0.12
C ASP A 41 9.46 7.54 0.37
N THR A 42 9.91 6.29 0.44
CA THR A 42 11.29 6.02 0.91
C THR A 42 12.32 5.94 -0.22
N ASP A 43 11.93 6.31 -1.45
CA ASP A 43 12.85 6.47 -2.58
C ASP A 43 13.28 7.94 -2.72
N PRO A 44 14.48 8.32 -2.27
CA PRO A 44 14.93 9.71 -2.35
C PRO A 44 15.41 10.12 -3.76
N TYR A 45 15.45 9.21 -4.72
CA TYR A 45 15.99 9.46 -6.06
C TYR A 45 14.89 9.69 -7.11
N GLU A 46 13.96 8.74 -7.23
CA GLU A 46 12.87 8.84 -8.21
C GLU A 46 11.62 9.46 -7.59
N SER A 47 11.36 9.17 -6.31
CA SER A 47 10.25 9.73 -5.54
C SER A 47 8.90 9.67 -6.29
N ALA A 48 8.64 8.55 -6.98
CA ALA A 48 7.51 8.43 -7.90
C ALA A 48 6.15 8.59 -7.19
N PHE A 49 6.05 8.12 -5.94
CA PHE A 49 4.84 8.29 -5.14
C PHE A 49 4.66 9.74 -4.70
N ALA A 50 5.73 10.39 -4.23
CA ALA A 50 5.68 11.79 -3.81
C ALA A 50 5.44 12.73 -5.00
N ASN A 51 6.04 12.47 -6.16
CA ASN A 51 5.81 13.25 -7.37
C ASN A 51 4.34 13.22 -7.82
N ARG A 52 3.65 12.10 -7.58
CA ARG A 52 2.23 11.98 -7.89
C ARG A 52 1.33 12.74 -6.91
N PHE A 53 1.74 12.87 -5.66
CA PHE A 53 0.97 13.51 -4.59
C PHE A 53 1.82 14.55 -3.83
N PRO A 54 2.30 15.64 -4.49
CA PRO A 54 3.32 16.53 -3.95
C PRO A 54 2.92 17.26 -2.67
N ASN A 55 1.62 17.38 -2.38
CA ASN A 55 1.10 18.05 -1.17
C ASN A 55 0.66 17.07 -0.08
N GLN A 56 0.83 15.76 -0.29
CA GLN A 56 0.26 14.71 0.57
C GLN A 56 1.27 13.62 0.92
N VAL A 57 2.33 13.49 0.12
CA VAL A 57 3.37 12.49 0.27
C VAL A 57 4.71 13.17 0.51
N GLU A 58 5.38 12.80 1.59
CA GLU A 58 6.71 13.26 1.94
C GLU A 58 7.78 12.26 1.50
N VAL A 59 8.87 12.76 0.93
CA VAL A 59 10.06 11.94 0.64
C VAL A 59 10.88 11.80 1.90
N THR A 60 11.20 10.58 2.28
CA THR A 60 11.93 10.29 3.53
C THR A 60 13.10 9.34 3.28
N ASP A 61 14.32 9.85 3.32
CA ASP A 61 15.55 9.05 3.18
C ASP A 61 15.90 8.33 4.49
N ILE A 62 15.46 7.09 4.63
CA ILE A 62 15.75 6.28 5.83
C ILE A 62 17.18 5.73 5.90
N SER A 63 18.05 6.04 4.95
CA SER A 63 19.48 5.79 5.09
C SER A 63 20.12 6.69 6.15
N THR A 64 19.50 7.86 6.40
CA THR A 64 19.94 8.84 7.40
C THR A 64 19.16 8.72 8.71
N ILE A 65 19.81 9.03 9.84
CA ILE A 65 19.15 9.08 11.16
C ILE A 65 18.00 10.08 11.16
N GLN A 66 18.18 11.26 10.54
CA GLN A 66 17.14 12.27 10.47
C GLN A 66 15.90 11.80 9.70
N GLY A 67 16.09 11.10 8.59
CA GLY A 67 14.98 10.50 7.83
C GLY A 67 14.28 9.39 8.60
N GLN A 68 15.03 8.57 9.35
CA GLN A 68 14.44 7.56 10.23
C GLN A 68 13.56 8.20 11.31
N ILE A 69 14.06 9.21 12.01
CA ILE A 69 13.29 9.96 13.03
C ILE A 69 12.04 10.56 12.37
N SER A 70 12.20 11.28 11.24
CA SER A 70 11.07 11.93 10.56
C SER A 70 9.97 10.93 10.20
N LEU A 71 10.32 9.77 9.65
CA LEU A 71 9.34 8.76 9.27
C LEU A 71 8.69 8.11 10.49
N PHE A 72 9.49 7.47 11.35
CA PHE A 72 8.97 6.59 12.39
C PHE A 72 8.22 7.36 13.48
N ASP A 73 8.64 8.58 13.83
CA ASP A 73 7.88 9.42 14.77
C ASP A 73 6.52 9.82 14.21
N LYS A 74 6.43 10.14 12.90
CA LYS A 74 5.15 10.44 12.25
C LYS A 74 4.23 9.24 12.19
N LEU A 75 4.78 8.04 11.97
CA LEU A 75 3.98 6.80 11.96
C LEU A 75 3.39 6.47 13.34
N LEU A 76 3.96 6.98 14.44
CA LEU A 76 3.46 6.81 15.81
C LEU A 76 2.48 7.90 16.27
N VAL A 77 2.13 8.85 15.41
CA VAL A 77 1.09 9.84 15.73
C VAL A 77 -0.28 9.18 15.70
N PHE A 78 -0.98 9.25 16.83
CA PHE A 78 -2.35 8.76 16.94
C PHE A 78 -3.35 9.85 16.53
N ASP A 79 -3.88 9.72 15.32
CA ASP A 79 -4.94 10.55 14.77
C ASP A 79 -5.81 9.71 13.81
N ASP A 80 -6.88 10.28 13.28
CA ASP A 80 -7.79 9.54 12.40
C ASP A 80 -7.30 9.45 10.93
N LYS A 81 -6.03 9.84 10.66
CA LYS A 81 -5.48 9.84 9.30
C LYS A 81 -4.81 8.51 8.99
N PRO A 82 -5.21 7.81 7.93
CA PRO A 82 -4.46 6.67 7.44
C PRO A 82 -3.09 7.11 6.92
N ARG A 83 -2.04 6.36 7.27
CA ARG A 83 -0.67 6.58 6.78
C ARG A 83 -0.28 5.48 5.82
N ILE A 84 0.36 5.86 4.72
CA ILE A 84 0.77 4.93 3.66
C ILE A 84 2.27 5.11 3.42
N VAL A 85 3.03 4.05 3.60
CA VAL A 85 4.48 4.03 3.34
C VAL A 85 4.73 3.24 2.06
N ASP A 86 5.30 3.89 1.05
CA ASP A 86 5.87 3.26 -0.14
C ASP A 86 7.32 2.90 0.18
N VAL A 87 7.57 1.61 0.46
CA VAL A 87 8.91 1.14 0.81
C VAL A 87 9.68 0.77 -0.45
N TRP A 88 10.61 1.63 -0.83
CA TRP A 88 11.53 1.38 -1.93
C TRP A 88 12.30 0.06 -1.73
N ASN A 89 12.42 -0.73 -2.78
CA ASN A 89 13.07 -2.04 -2.68
C ASN A 89 14.49 -1.99 -2.11
N ARG A 90 15.27 -0.93 -2.39
CA ARG A 90 16.61 -0.75 -1.80
C ARG A 90 16.58 -0.35 -0.33
N SER A 91 15.50 0.27 0.12
CA SER A 91 15.27 0.61 1.53
C SER A 91 14.61 -0.53 2.32
N PHE A 92 14.15 -1.59 1.65
CA PHE A 92 13.39 -2.70 2.24
C PHE A 92 14.09 -3.32 3.46
N GLN A 93 15.32 -3.79 3.29
CA GLN A 93 16.05 -4.41 4.40
C GLN A 93 16.26 -3.46 5.57
N LYS A 94 16.63 -2.20 5.28
CA LYS A 94 16.85 -1.17 6.31
C LYS A 94 15.56 -0.86 7.06
N PHE A 95 14.43 -0.75 6.37
CA PHE A 95 13.13 -0.50 6.97
C PHE A 95 12.79 -1.56 8.02
N PHE A 96 12.86 -2.84 7.66
CA PHE A 96 12.57 -3.94 8.58
C PHE A 96 13.59 -4.08 9.71
N THR A 97 14.87 -3.77 9.46
CA THR A 97 15.89 -3.69 10.52
C THR A 97 15.52 -2.65 11.55
N ILE A 98 15.11 -1.44 11.14
CA ILE A 98 14.70 -0.38 12.07
C ILE A 98 13.46 -0.81 12.87
N LEU A 99 12.45 -1.40 12.22
CA LEU A 99 11.27 -1.92 12.92
C LEU A 99 11.66 -2.86 14.07
N GLN A 100 12.62 -3.75 13.81
CA GLN A 100 13.07 -4.75 14.78
C GLN A 100 13.91 -4.12 15.89
N GLU A 101 14.90 -3.30 15.54
CA GLU A 101 15.84 -2.69 16.50
C GLU A 101 15.15 -1.71 17.46
N THR A 102 14.10 -1.04 17.01
CA THR A 102 13.38 -0.04 17.82
C THR A 102 12.18 -0.60 18.58
N GLY A 103 11.77 -1.85 18.32
CA GLY A 103 10.52 -2.39 18.88
C GLY A 103 9.29 -1.63 18.42
N PHE A 104 9.34 -1.08 17.19
CA PHE A 104 8.31 -0.20 16.65
C PHE A 104 6.90 -0.83 16.65
N ALA A 105 6.79 -2.13 16.34
CA ALA A 105 5.49 -2.81 16.27
C ALA A 105 4.81 -2.86 17.65
N GLU A 106 5.57 -3.08 18.72
CA GLU A 106 5.10 -3.10 20.11
C GLU A 106 4.64 -1.69 20.53
N GLU A 107 5.43 -0.67 20.20
CA GLU A 107 5.10 0.72 20.51
C GLU A 107 3.86 1.20 19.76
N ALA A 108 3.73 0.89 18.48
CA ALA A 108 2.53 1.18 17.68
C ALA A 108 1.28 0.55 18.33
N ARG A 109 1.37 -0.74 18.73
CA ARG A 109 0.27 -1.43 19.41
C ARG A 109 -0.11 -0.74 20.71
N ARG A 110 0.87 -0.34 21.53
CA ARG A 110 0.67 0.40 22.79
C ARG A 110 -0.10 1.70 22.57
N LEU A 111 0.15 2.36 21.44
CA LEU A 111 -0.54 3.60 21.01
C LEU A 111 -1.85 3.36 20.29
N SER A 112 -2.34 2.12 20.17
CA SER A 112 -3.52 1.74 19.41
C SER A 112 -3.41 2.07 17.91
N ILE A 113 -2.20 1.99 17.38
CA ILE A 113 -1.90 2.12 15.94
C ILE A 113 -1.77 0.72 15.36
N GLU A 114 -2.54 0.43 14.33
CA GLU A 114 -2.52 -0.86 13.64
C GLU A 114 -1.66 -0.79 12.39
N ILE A 115 -0.66 -1.68 12.32
CA ILE A 115 0.22 -1.79 11.16
C ILE A 115 -0.33 -2.88 10.25
N VAL A 116 -0.61 -2.52 9.01
CA VAL A 116 -1.04 -3.42 7.95
C VAL A 116 0.06 -3.51 6.90
N LEU A 117 0.70 -4.65 6.80
CA LEU A 117 1.72 -4.91 5.81
C LEU A 117 1.09 -5.39 4.51
N ILE A 118 1.23 -4.64 3.43
CA ILE A 118 0.82 -5.03 2.08
C ILE A 118 2.06 -5.46 1.30
N TYR A 119 2.27 -6.76 1.23
CA TYR A 119 3.41 -7.34 0.55
C TYR A 119 3.08 -7.58 -0.93
N CYS A 120 3.72 -6.83 -1.83
CA CYS A 120 3.55 -7.01 -3.26
C CYS A 120 4.31 -8.26 -3.71
N ALA A 121 3.57 -9.26 -4.16
CA ALA A 121 4.12 -10.53 -4.62
C ALA A 121 4.84 -10.36 -5.96
N ASP A 122 5.96 -11.04 -6.09
CA ASP A 122 6.74 -11.15 -7.32
C ASP A 122 7.01 -12.62 -7.68
N GLU A 123 7.71 -12.87 -8.79
CA GLU A 123 7.98 -14.22 -9.29
C GLU A 123 9.16 -14.94 -8.58
N LEU A 124 9.92 -14.24 -7.74
CA LEU A 124 11.15 -14.79 -7.19
C LEU A 124 10.87 -15.65 -5.94
N PRO A 125 11.34 -16.92 -5.90
CA PRO A 125 11.17 -17.76 -4.71
C PRO A 125 11.73 -17.16 -3.43
N ALA A 126 12.82 -16.38 -3.53
CA ALA A 126 13.43 -15.68 -2.41
C ALA A 126 12.47 -14.67 -1.76
N SER A 127 11.61 -14.02 -2.55
CA SER A 127 10.60 -13.08 -2.06
C SER A 127 9.59 -13.78 -1.17
N LEU A 128 9.11 -14.97 -1.54
CA LEU A 128 8.21 -15.77 -0.71
C LEU A 128 8.87 -16.19 0.62
N VAL A 129 10.15 -16.56 0.58
CA VAL A 129 10.91 -16.87 1.81
C VAL A 129 10.97 -15.64 2.72
N THR A 130 11.29 -14.48 2.16
CA THR A 130 11.34 -13.21 2.89
C THR A 130 9.97 -12.86 3.51
N ALA A 131 8.89 -13.01 2.75
CA ALA A 131 7.53 -12.78 3.26
C ALA A 131 7.20 -13.67 4.46
N LYS A 132 7.56 -14.97 4.39
CA LYS A 132 7.37 -15.92 5.50
C LYS A 132 8.20 -15.52 6.73
N GLN A 133 9.46 -15.12 6.53
CA GLN A 133 10.31 -14.67 7.63
C GLN A 133 9.73 -13.44 8.34
N ILE A 134 9.25 -12.45 7.58
CA ILE A 134 8.57 -11.27 8.15
C ILE A 134 7.34 -11.67 8.95
N SER A 135 6.49 -12.52 8.40
CA SER A 135 5.29 -13.01 9.08
C SER A 135 5.60 -13.78 10.38
N MET A 136 6.74 -14.48 10.44
CA MET A 136 7.19 -15.18 11.65
C MET A 136 7.76 -14.21 12.71
N LEU A 137 8.44 -13.15 12.29
CA LEU A 137 9.01 -12.14 13.20
C LEU A 137 7.93 -11.27 13.85
N TRP A 138 6.85 -10.99 13.12
CA TRP A 138 5.73 -10.16 13.61
C TRP A 138 4.39 -10.88 13.39
N PRO A 139 4.09 -11.94 14.17
CA PRO A 139 2.88 -12.77 13.97
C PRO A 139 1.58 -12.00 14.21
N ASP A 140 1.63 -10.94 15.01
CA ASP A 140 0.47 -10.09 15.31
C ASP A 140 0.27 -8.96 14.29
N MET A 141 1.21 -8.78 13.35
CA MET A 141 1.05 -7.80 12.28
C MET A 141 0.19 -8.36 11.17
N THR A 142 -0.88 -7.64 10.80
CA THR A 142 -1.71 -8.05 9.67
C THR A 142 -0.91 -8.01 8.37
N MET A 143 -0.72 -9.18 7.74
CA MET A 143 -0.03 -9.31 6.45
C MET A 143 -0.99 -9.67 5.34
N ILE A 144 -0.95 -8.91 4.26
CA ILE A 144 -1.78 -9.02 3.07
C ILE A 144 -0.88 -9.16 1.85
N VAL A 145 -1.17 -10.11 1.00
CA VAL A 145 -0.48 -10.27 -0.27
C VAL A 145 -1.20 -9.46 -1.33
N ALA A 146 -0.47 -8.58 -2.01
CA ALA A 146 -0.95 -7.87 -3.19
C ALA A 146 -0.39 -8.54 -4.46
N ALA A 147 -1.29 -9.09 -5.26
CA ALA A 147 -1.01 -9.66 -6.58
C ALA A 147 -1.33 -8.60 -7.64
N ASN A 148 -0.30 -7.99 -8.25
CA ASN A 148 -0.46 -6.95 -9.25
C ASN A 148 -0.13 -7.48 -10.65
N GLU A 149 -1.16 -7.80 -11.46
CA GLU A 149 -0.98 -8.36 -12.81
C GLU A 149 -0.30 -7.40 -13.79
N GLY A 150 -0.39 -6.09 -13.55
CA GLY A 150 0.28 -5.06 -14.35
C GLY A 150 1.75 -4.85 -13.98
N ALA A 151 2.25 -5.50 -12.94
CA ALA A 151 3.67 -5.48 -12.60
C ALA A 151 4.46 -6.35 -13.57
N ALA A 152 5.63 -5.88 -13.98
CA ALA A 152 6.43 -6.52 -15.04
C ALA A 152 6.88 -7.96 -14.73
N GLU A 153 6.87 -8.35 -13.44
CA GLU A 153 7.45 -9.60 -12.94
C GLU A 153 6.39 -10.49 -12.23
N PHE A 154 5.15 -10.48 -12.73
CA PHE A 154 4.00 -11.06 -12.01
C PHE A 154 3.80 -12.59 -12.18
N ARG A 155 4.45 -13.29 -13.11
CA ARG A 155 3.81 -14.47 -13.76
C ARG A 155 3.87 -15.84 -13.07
N ALA A 156 4.80 -16.17 -12.18
CA ALA A 156 4.99 -17.57 -11.79
C ALA A 156 4.61 -17.95 -10.34
N ASN A 157 4.88 -17.11 -9.35
CA ASN A 157 4.80 -17.52 -7.93
C ASN A 157 3.61 -16.98 -7.13
N VAL A 158 2.74 -16.15 -7.71
CA VAL A 158 1.61 -15.56 -6.98
C VAL A 158 0.69 -16.61 -6.35
N ALA A 159 0.43 -17.72 -7.05
CA ALA A 159 -0.36 -18.82 -6.50
C ALA A 159 0.28 -19.41 -5.23
N GLN A 160 1.61 -19.50 -5.17
CA GLN A 160 2.33 -20.00 -4.00
C GLN A 160 2.27 -18.99 -2.84
N PHE A 161 2.34 -17.67 -3.12
CA PHE A 161 2.11 -16.64 -2.11
C PHE A 161 0.71 -16.73 -1.54
N LEU A 162 -0.31 -16.79 -2.38
CA LEU A 162 -1.70 -16.88 -1.94
C LEU A 162 -1.97 -18.16 -1.14
N ALA A 163 -1.33 -19.27 -1.49
CA ALA A 163 -1.41 -20.52 -0.74
C ALA A 163 -0.69 -20.43 0.62
N ALA A 164 0.43 -19.70 0.68
CA ALA A 164 1.19 -19.51 1.92
C ALA A 164 0.51 -18.54 2.90
N PHE A 165 -0.25 -17.57 2.37
CA PHE A 165 -0.99 -16.56 3.14
C PHE A 165 -2.48 -16.60 2.77
N PRO A 166 -3.23 -17.65 3.21
CA PRO A 166 -4.62 -17.89 2.80
C PRO A 166 -5.59 -16.96 3.54
N THR A 167 -5.50 -15.66 3.30
CA THR A 167 -6.44 -14.68 3.84
C THR A 167 -7.43 -14.23 2.75
N ARG A 168 -8.67 -13.93 3.15
CA ARG A 168 -9.68 -13.33 2.26
C ARG A 168 -9.39 -11.85 1.92
N LEU A 169 -8.37 -11.28 2.54
CA LEU A 169 -7.98 -9.88 2.38
C LEU A 169 -6.91 -9.66 1.31
N ASN A 170 -6.38 -10.74 0.72
CA ASN A 170 -5.40 -10.60 -0.35
C ASN A 170 -5.95 -9.74 -1.49
N LEU A 171 -5.11 -8.84 -1.98
CA LEU A 171 -5.44 -7.89 -3.04
C LEU A 171 -5.10 -8.48 -4.41
N HIS A 172 -6.02 -8.36 -5.35
CA HIS A 172 -5.80 -8.75 -6.74
C HIS A 172 -6.02 -7.55 -7.66
N ILE A 173 -4.93 -6.90 -8.02
CA ILE A 173 -4.92 -5.74 -8.91
C ILE A 173 -4.73 -6.25 -10.33
N ARG A 174 -5.82 -6.32 -11.09
CA ARG A 174 -5.79 -6.76 -12.48
C ARG A 174 -4.99 -5.81 -13.36
N GLU A 175 -4.39 -6.33 -14.42
CA GLU A 175 -3.79 -5.49 -15.45
C GLU A 175 -4.86 -4.60 -16.08
N LEU A 176 -4.56 -3.30 -16.18
CA LEU A 176 -5.40 -2.35 -16.86
C LEU A 176 -5.08 -2.40 -18.37
N ASP A 177 -6.12 -2.45 -19.21
CA ASP A 177 -5.95 -2.41 -20.65
C ASP A 177 -5.00 -1.28 -21.08
N GLN A 178 -4.10 -1.56 -22.01
CA GLN A 178 -3.05 -0.64 -22.42
C GLN A 178 -3.62 0.67 -23.01
N GLN A 179 -4.73 0.62 -23.74
CA GLN A 179 -5.34 1.84 -24.30
C GLN A 179 -5.98 2.69 -23.20
N VAL A 180 -6.59 2.05 -22.20
CA VAL A 180 -7.13 2.72 -21.02
C VAL A 180 -5.99 3.35 -20.23
N SER A 181 -4.92 2.60 -19.98
CA SER A 181 -3.72 3.08 -19.26
C SER A 181 -3.10 4.31 -19.95
N ARG A 182 -2.95 4.29 -21.27
CA ARG A 182 -2.44 5.45 -22.05
C ARG A 182 -3.32 6.68 -21.93
N SER A 183 -4.63 6.49 -21.79
CA SER A 183 -5.60 7.60 -21.68
C SER A 183 -5.53 8.31 -20.33
N ILE A 184 -4.98 7.67 -19.31
CA ILE A 184 -4.87 8.18 -17.92
C ILE A 184 -3.43 8.40 -17.48
N ASN A 185 -2.45 8.15 -18.35
CA ASN A 185 -1.02 8.31 -18.02
C ASN A 185 -0.61 9.80 -18.03
N LYS A 186 -1.28 10.57 -17.15
CA LYS A 186 -0.94 11.96 -16.84
C LYS A 186 -0.67 12.01 -15.34
N ASP A 187 0.41 12.64 -14.93
CA ASP A 187 0.81 12.76 -13.52
C ASP A 187 -0.29 13.38 -12.64
N SER A 188 -1.14 14.20 -13.24
CA SER A 188 -2.26 14.87 -12.57
C SER A 188 -3.59 14.12 -12.59
N PHE A 189 -3.66 12.89 -13.15
CA PHE A 189 -4.93 12.17 -13.23
C PHE A 189 -5.31 11.56 -11.88
N SER A 190 -6.41 12.03 -11.26
CA SER A 190 -6.93 11.45 -10.03
C SER A 190 -8.01 10.39 -10.30
N TYR A 191 -7.82 9.19 -9.77
CA TYR A 191 -8.82 8.12 -9.81
C TYR A 191 -10.04 8.44 -8.94
N ALA A 192 -9.83 9.10 -7.81
CA ALA A 192 -10.90 9.52 -6.91
C ALA A 192 -11.83 10.54 -7.60
N GLU A 193 -11.26 11.56 -8.23
CA GLU A 193 -12.04 12.55 -8.97
C GLU A 193 -12.73 11.94 -10.20
N PHE A 194 -12.05 11.05 -10.92
CA PHE A 194 -12.68 10.34 -12.05
C PHE A 194 -13.92 9.57 -11.61
N LEU A 195 -13.92 8.91 -10.46
CA LEU A 195 -15.10 8.17 -10.00
C LEU A 195 -16.26 9.09 -9.63
N LYS A 196 -15.99 10.31 -9.14
CA LYS A 196 -16.99 11.32 -8.82
C LYS A 196 -17.48 12.04 -10.08
N ASN A 197 -16.55 12.55 -10.90
CA ASN A 197 -16.80 13.41 -12.04
C ASN A 197 -15.95 12.96 -13.25
N PRO A 198 -16.36 11.94 -14.02
CA PRO A 198 -15.59 11.48 -15.18
C PRO A 198 -15.51 12.55 -16.27
N PRO A 199 -14.32 12.79 -16.88
CA PRO A 199 -14.15 13.77 -17.95
C PRO A 199 -15.08 13.54 -19.14
N PHE A 200 -15.71 14.60 -19.65
CA PHE A 200 -16.66 14.51 -20.76
C PHE A 200 -16.00 14.15 -22.10
N ASP A 201 -14.75 14.56 -22.28
CA ASP A 201 -13.94 14.32 -23.48
C ASP A 201 -13.33 12.91 -23.56
N MET A 202 -13.39 12.16 -22.46
CA MET A 202 -12.93 10.77 -22.43
C MET A 202 -13.96 9.84 -23.11
N SER A 203 -13.48 8.94 -23.99
CA SER A 203 -14.31 7.92 -24.64
C SER A 203 -15.18 7.16 -23.63
N ILE A 204 -16.46 6.92 -23.98
CA ILE A 204 -17.39 6.16 -23.14
C ILE A 204 -16.88 4.75 -22.83
N ILE A 205 -16.18 4.12 -23.79
CA ILE A 205 -15.59 2.79 -23.60
C ILE A 205 -14.47 2.83 -22.58
N VAL A 206 -13.55 3.82 -22.69
CA VAL A 206 -12.45 4.02 -21.75
C VAL A 206 -12.98 4.32 -20.34
N ARG A 207 -13.99 5.21 -20.24
CA ARG A 207 -14.65 5.52 -18.96
C ARG A 207 -15.28 4.29 -18.31
N SER A 208 -15.97 3.47 -19.09
CA SER A 208 -16.61 2.26 -18.58
C SER A 208 -15.57 1.23 -18.10
N ALA A 209 -14.52 0.99 -18.88
CA ALA A 209 -13.46 0.06 -18.54
C ALA A 209 -12.69 0.50 -17.28
N LEU A 210 -12.30 1.78 -17.21
CA LEU A 210 -11.60 2.34 -16.07
C LEU A 210 -12.45 2.32 -14.80
N ARG A 211 -13.73 2.71 -14.89
CA ARG A 211 -14.67 2.64 -13.76
C ARG A 211 -14.80 1.21 -13.22
N LYS A 212 -14.97 0.23 -14.09
CA LYS A 212 -15.09 -1.18 -13.70
C LYS A 212 -13.83 -1.68 -13.00
N TRP A 213 -12.67 -1.30 -13.50
CA TRP A 213 -11.38 -1.65 -12.91
C TRP A 213 -11.21 -1.02 -11.53
N LEU A 214 -11.45 0.30 -11.39
CA LEU A 214 -11.35 1.02 -10.11
C LEU A 214 -12.33 0.50 -9.07
N VAL A 215 -13.58 0.26 -9.45
CA VAL A 215 -14.58 -0.32 -8.52
C VAL A 215 -14.13 -1.68 -8.01
N HIS A 216 -13.54 -2.51 -8.88
CA HIS A 216 -12.98 -3.80 -8.47
C HIS A 216 -11.86 -3.65 -7.43
N VAL A 217 -10.91 -2.75 -7.66
CA VAL A 217 -9.78 -2.50 -6.74
C VAL A 217 -10.28 -1.87 -5.44
N PHE A 218 -11.11 -0.82 -5.51
CA PHE A 218 -11.59 -0.10 -4.32
C PHE A 218 -12.50 -0.96 -3.44
N THR A 219 -13.28 -1.89 -4.04
CA THR A 219 -14.05 -2.87 -3.27
C THR A 219 -13.15 -3.78 -2.42
N GLN A 220 -11.96 -4.12 -2.90
CA GLN A 220 -11.00 -4.93 -2.12
C GLN A 220 -10.42 -4.12 -0.95
N PHE A 221 -10.03 -2.86 -1.18
CA PHE A 221 -9.59 -1.98 -0.09
C PHE A 221 -10.71 -1.72 0.94
N GLN A 222 -11.95 -1.58 0.50
CA GLN A 222 -13.08 -1.44 1.40
C GLN A 222 -13.28 -2.67 2.29
N ARG A 223 -13.13 -3.88 1.76
CA ARG A 223 -13.19 -5.11 2.55
C ARG A 223 -12.06 -5.18 3.57
N LEU A 224 -10.85 -4.77 3.16
CA LEU A 224 -9.69 -4.69 4.04
C LEU A 224 -9.97 -3.74 5.21
N GLU A 225 -10.41 -2.52 4.94
CA GLU A 225 -10.78 -1.53 5.97
C GLU A 225 -11.86 -2.06 6.92
N GLN A 226 -12.92 -2.65 6.39
CA GLN A 226 -14.03 -3.18 7.19
C GLN A 226 -13.57 -4.32 8.10
N GLN A 227 -12.72 -5.22 7.63
CA GLN A 227 -12.27 -6.35 8.43
C GLN A 227 -11.29 -5.92 9.52
N GLN A 228 -10.45 -4.92 9.27
CA GLN A 228 -9.61 -4.32 10.30
C GLN A 228 -10.45 -3.68 11.41
N VAL A 229 -11.54 -3.03 11.06
CA VAL A 229 -12.50 -2.48 12.03
C VAL A 229 -13.21 -3.59 12.82
N ILE A 230 -13.59 -4.71 12.20
CA ILE A 230 -14.28 -5.83 12.87
C ILE A 230 -13.33 -6.59 13.78
N ASN A 231 -12.15 -6.97 13.32
CA ASN A 231 -11.14 -7.66 14.15
C ASN A 231 -10.75 -6.85 15.38
N SER A 232 -10.90 -5.53 15.28
CA SER A 232 -10.70 -4.60 16.38
C SER A 232 -11.75 -4.71 17.50
N THR A 233 -12.89 -5.31 17.22
CA THR A 233 -14.02 -5.40 18.16
C THR A 233 -14.03 -6.73 18.90
N GLU A 234 -13.36 -7.77 18.38
CA GLU A 234 -13.33 -9.11 18.99
C GLU A 234 -12.30 -9.26 20.14
N TYR A 235 -11.41 -8.28 20.34
CA TYR A 235 -10.39 -8.28 21.42
C TYR A 235 -10.78 -7.36 22.61
N LEU A 236 -12.06 -7.05 22.78
CA LEU A 236 -12.62 -6.34 23.93
C LEU A 236 -13.57 -7.24 24.72
#